data_dea5fb6da873022b9819428740689d08
#
_entry.id   dea5fb6da873022b9819428740689d08
#
_cell.length_a   1.000
_cell.length_b   1.000
_cell.length_c   1.000
_cell.angle_alpha   90.00
_cell.angle_beta   90.00
_cell.angle_gamma   90.00
#
_symmetry.space_group_name_H-M   'P 1'
#
loop_
_entity.id
_entity.type
_entity.pdbx_description
1 polymer ?
#
loop_
_entity_poly.entity_id
_entity_poly.type
_entity_poly.pdbx_seq_one_letter_code
_entity_poly.pdbx_strand_id
1 'polypeptide(L)'
;MIIVYKTTNTINDRYYIGVHKTDKEIDNYFGSGLALKRAIKHYGKWAFKRETLFNYTDEDEHLAYAREQELLNVHLKDSLCYN
;
A
#
# COMPACT_ATOMS: atom_id res chain seq x y z
N MET A 1 6.12 6.64 13.04
CA MET A 1 4.72 6.72 12.60
C MET A 1 4.36 5.46 11.79
N ILE A 2 3.10 5.14 11.77
CA ILE A 2 2.60 4.00 11.02
C ILE A 2 1.58 4.50 10.02
N ILE A 3 1.73 4.14 8.76
CA ILE A 3 0.82 4.55 7.70
C ILE A 3 0.07 3.37 7.12
N VAL A 4 -1.18 3.57 6.77
CA VAL A 4 -1.92 2.73 5.86
C VAL A 4 -1.88 3.42 4.50
N TYR A 5 -1.36 2.75 3.51
CA TYR A 5 -1.07 3.35 2.22
C TYR A 5 -1.66 2.56 1.06
N LYS A 6 -1.75 3.23 -0.07
CA LYS A 6 -2.14 2.64 -1.35
C LYS A 6 -1.07 2.96 -2.37
N THR A 7 -0.52 1.92 -2.99
CA THR A 7 0.41 2.05 -4.11
C THR A 7 -0.33 1.72 -5.39
N THR A 8 -0.34 2.64 -6.34
CA THR A 8 -1.07 2.50 -7.60
C THR A 8 -0.10 2.40 -8.77
N ASN A 9 -0.34 1.42 -9.64
CA ASN A 9 0.30 1.36 -10.95
C ASN A 9 -0.46 2.29 -11.89
N THR A 10 0.15 3.40 -12.27
CA THR A 10 -0.51 4.44 -13.07
C THR A 10 -0.75 4.04 -14.52
N ILE A 11 -0.18 2.93 -14.97
CA ILE A 11 -0.36 2.43 -16.34
C ILE A 11 -1.66 1.64 -16.49
N ASN A 12 -2.02 0.84 -15.48
CA ASN A 12 -3.17 -0.06 -15.56
C ASN A 12 -4.19 0.12 -14.41
N ASP A 13 -3.97 1.09 -13.52
CA ASP A 13 -4.81 1.39 -12.35
C ASP A 13 -4.87 0.28 -11.29
N ARG A 14 -4.05 -0.75 -11.40
CA ARG A 14 -3.94 -1.76 -10.35
C ARG A 14 -3.26 -1.20 -9.12
N TYR A 15 -3.62 -1.68 -7.96
CA TYR A 15 -3.15 -1.10 -6.70
C TYR A 15 -2.89 -2.15 -5.62
N TYR A 16 -2.17 -1.71 -4.59
CA TYR A 16 -1.83 -2.50 -3.42
C TYR A 16 -2.09 -1.66 -2.17
N ILE A 17 -2.70 -2.26 -1.14
CA ILE A 17 -2.95 -1.62 0.15
C ILE A 17 -2.08 -2.32 1.20
N GLY A 18 -1.39 -1.54 2.03
CA GLY A 18 -0.51 -2.08 3.06
C GLY A 18 -0.34 -1.16 4.26
N VAL A 19 0.38 -1.68 5.24
CA VAL A 19 0.80 -0.95 6.43
C VAL A 19 2.32 -0.83 6.39
N HIS A 20 2.84 0.34 6.73
CA HIS A 20 4.28 0.60 6.73
C HIS A 20 4.66 1.45 7.94
N LYS A 21 5.61 0.98 8.71
CA LYS A 21 6.20 1.73 9.82
C LYS A 21 7.37 2.53 9.29
N THR A 22 7.34 3.84 9.44
CA THR A 22 8.35 4.73 8.88
C THR A 22 8.50 5.98 9.74
N ASP A 23 9.69 6.58 9.69
CA ASP A 23 9.96 7.89 10.30
C ASP A 23 9.67 9.02 9.31
N LYS A 24 9.46 8.69 8.04
CA LYS A 24 9.24 9.64 6.96
C LYS A 24 7.99 9.26 6.20
N GLU A 25 7.07 10.21 6.03
CA GLU A 25 5.88 9.98 5.23
C GLU A 25 6.22 9.70 3.76
N ILE A 26 7.27 10.35 3.27
CA ILE A 26 7.76 10.14 1.89
C ILE A 26 9.06 9.36 1.94
N ASP A 27 9.03 8.13 1.43
CA ASP A 27 10.20 7.28 1.26
C ASP A 27 10.02 6.46 -0.04
N ASN A 28 10.96 5.56 -0.33
CA ASN A 28 10.94 4.77 -1.57
C ASN A 28 10.26 3.41 -1.41
N TYR A 29 9.52 3.21 -0.34
CA TYR A 29 8.84 1.95 -0.07
C TYR A 29 7.47 1.92 -0.75
N PHE A 30 7.23 0.94 -1.61
CA PHE A 30 5.96 0.77 -2.32
C PHE A 30 5.08 -0.36 -1.79
N GLY A 31 5.67 -1.33 -1.12
CA GLY A 31 4.95 -2.48 -0.57
C GLY A 31 5.74 -3.76 -0.62
N SER A 32 5.24 -4.80 0.05
CA SER A 32 5.93 -6.08 0.19
C SER A 32 5.25 -7.24 -0.57
N GLY A 33 4.08 -7.04 -1.13
CA GLY A 33 3.34 -8.09 -1.81
C GLY A 33 4.07 -8.63 -3.04
N LEU A 34 4.02 -9.95 -3.26
CA LEU A 34 4.73 -10.59 -4.36
C LEU A 34 4.24 -10.09 -5.73
N ALA A 35 2.93 -10.00 -5.92
CA ALA A 35 2.37 -9.52 -7.18
C ALA A 35 2.76 -8.07 -7.45
N LEU A 36 2.78 -7.22 -6.41
CA LEU A 36 3.23 -5.84 -6.52
C LEU A 36 4.71 -5.77 -6.92
N LYS A 37 5.57 -6.56 -6.26
CA LYS A 37 7.01 -6.58 -6.58
C LYS A 37 7.28 -7.02 -8.03
N ARG A 38 6.53 -7.98 -8.51
CA ARG A 38 6.63 -8.42 -9.91
C ARG A 38 6.21 -7.31 -10.88
N ALA A 39 5.14 -6.60 -10.54
CA ALA A 39 4.67 -5.48 -11.35
C ALA A 39 5.68 -4.34 -11.37
N ILE A 40 6.29 -4.00 -10.22
CA ILE A 40 7.34 -2.97 -10.16
C ILE A 40 8.54 -3.36 -11.04
N LYS A 41 8.93 -4.61 -11.01
CA LYS A 41 10.03 -5.11 -11.85
C LYS A 41 9.71 -5.01 -13.33
N HIS A 42 8.47 -5.30 -13.72
CA HIS A 42 8.02 -5.27 -15.10
C HIS A 42 7.86 -3.86 -15.66
N TYR A 43 7.17 -2.99 -14.91
CA TYR A 43 6.83 -1.63 -15.37
C TYR A 43 7.88 -0.59 -15.01
N GLY A 44 8.67 -0.82 -13.95
CA GLY A 44 9.61 0.15 -13.39
C GLY A 44 8.96 0.99 -12.29
N LYS A 45 9.79 1.48 -11.37
CA LYS A 45 9.32 2.27 -10.21
C LYS A 45 8.60 3.54 -10.63
N TRP A 46 8.97 4.12 -11.75
CA TRP A 46 8.38 5.37 -12.26
C TRP A 46 6.87 5.26 -12.52
N ALA A 47 6.38 4.03 -12.76
CA ALA A 47 4.96 3.79 -13.03
C ALA A 47 4.11 3.77 -11.76
N PHE A 48 4.71 3.74 -10.57
CA PHE A 48 4.01 3.57 -9.31
C PHE A 48 3.99 4.84 -8.50
N LYS A 49 2.84 5.06 -7.85
CA LYS A 49 2.62 6.20 -6.97
C LYS A 49 2.03 5.69 -5.67
N ARG A 50 2.63 6.07 -4.53
CA ARG A 50 2.11 5.74 -3.21
C ARG A 50 1.42 6.95 -2.61
N GLU A 51 0.25 6.73 -2.02
CA GLU A 51 -0.46 7.73 -1.23
C GLU A 51 -0.74 7.20 0.16
N THR A 52 -0.65 8.07 1.15
CA THR A 52 -1.00 7.75 2.52
C THR A 52 -2.51 7.94 2.71
N LEU A 53 -3.18 6.88 3.13
CA LEU A 53 -4.62 6.92 3.39
C LEU A 53 -4.91 7.32 4.84
N PHE A 54 -4.14 6.78 5.79
CA PHE A 54 -4.28 7.03 7.22
C PHE A 54 -2.93 7.04 7.91
N ASN A 55 -2.80 7.87 8.94
CA ASN A 55 -1.62 7.96 9.79
C ASN A 55 -1.97 7.55 11.21
N TYR A 56 -1.07 6.81 11.86
CA TYR A 56 -1.19 6.39 13.25
C TYR A 56 0.13 6.59 13.98
N THR A 57 0.06 6.80 15.30
CA THR A 57 1.24 6.76 16.15
C THR A 57 1.67 5.31 16.34
N ASP A 58 2.92 5.08 16.77
CA ASP A 58 3.42 3.73 17.04
C ASP A 58 2.59 3.00 18.12
N GLU A 59 2.02 3.76 19.05
CA GLU A 59 1.15 3.20 20.11
C GLU A 59 -0.16 2.64 19.55
N ASP A 60 -0.61 3.17 18.42
CA ASP A 60 -1.86 2.79 17.76
C ASP A 60 -1.66 1.84 16.59
N GLU A 61 -0.56 1.10 16.59
CA GLU A 61 -0.22 0.14 15.51
C GLU A 61 -1.36 -0.85 15.23
N HIS A 62 -2.04 -1.33 16.28
CA HIS A 62 -3.17 -2.24 16.14
C HIS A 62 -4.34 -1.63 15.37
N LEU A 63 -4.53 -0.31 15.46
CA LEU A 63 -5.56 0.41 14.71
C LEU A 63 -5.21 0.48 13.21
N ALA A 64 -3.91 0.62 12.89
CA ALA A 64 -3.45 0.61 11.52
C ALA A 64 -3.73 -0.74 10.84
N TYR A 65 -3.43 -1.85 11.52
CA TYR A 65 -3.70 -3.18 10.99
C TYR A 65 -5.20 -3.47 10.87
N ALA A 66 -6.00 -2.99 11.83
CA ALA A 66 -7.45 -3.12 11.76
C ALA A 66 -8.00 -2.34 10.55
N ARG A 67 -7.49 -1.15 10.29
CA ARG A 67 -7.89 -0.34 9.13
C ARG A 67 -7.50 -1.01 7.81
N GLU A 68 -6.30 -1.55 7.74
CA GLU A 68 -5.86 -2.31 6.57
C GLU A 68 -6.82 -3.46 6.29
N GLN A 69 -7.19 -4.21 7.32
CA GLN A 69 -8.09 -5.36 7.17
C GLN A 69 -9.48 -4.93 6.68
N GLU A 70 -10.01 -3.82 7.19
CA GLU A 70 -11.28 -3.26 6.70
C GLU A 70 -11.22 -2.93 5.21
N LEU A 71 -10.14 -2.26 4.79
CA LEU A 71 -9.95 -1.88 3.40
C LEU A 71 -9.79 -3.11 2.51
N LEU A 72 -9.03 -4.10 2.93
CA LEU A 72 -8.84 -5.34 2.18
C LEU A 72 -10.16 -6.12 2.05
N ASN A 73 -11.00 -6.13 3.07
CA ASN A 73 -12.30 -6.78 2.98
C ASN A 73 -13.20 -6.14 1.92
N VAL A 74 -13.12 -4.82 1.74
CA VAL A 74 -13.86 -4.11 0.70
C VAL A 74 -13.29 -4.38 -0.69
N HIS A 75 -11.95 -4.46 -0.81
CA HIS A 75 -11.26 -4.54 -2.10
C HIS A 75 -10.85 -5.95 -2.52
N LEU A 76 -11.09 -6.96 -1.69
CA LEU A 76 -10.57 -8.32 -1.91
C LEU A 76 -11.03 -8.93 -3.24
N LYS A 77 -12.24 -8.60 -3.69
CA LYS A 77 -12.81 -9.09 -4.95
C LYS A 77 -12.54 -8.17 -6.15
N ASP A 78 -11.85 -7.06 -5.92
CA ASP A 78 -11.50 -6.15 -7.00
C ASP A 78 -10.34 -6.76 -7.81
N SER A 79 -10.58 -6.99 -9.10
CA SER A 79 -9.57 -7.56 -10.00
C SER A 79 -8.35 -6.67 -10.17
N LEU A 80 -8.45 -5.38 -9.84
CA LEU A 80 -7.34 -4.43 -9.91
C LEU A 80 -6.45 -4.47 -8.66
N CYS A 81 -6.87 -5.14 -7.60
CA CYS A 81 -6.11 -5.22 -6.35
C CYS A 81 -5.00 -6.27 -6.45
N TYR A 82 -3.77 -5.88 -6.15
CA TYR A 82 -2.61 -6.78 -6.11
C TYR A 82 -2.57 -7.67 -4.86
N ASN A 83 -3.31 -7.31 -3.81
CA ASN A 83 -3.28 -8.05 -2.53
C ASN A 83 -3.84 -9.48 -2.62
#